data_f8460b937c3c5f0afd55c0731024f67a
#
_entry.id   f8460b937c3c5f0afd55c0731024f67a
#
_cell.length_a   1.000
_cell.length_b   1.000
_cell.length_c   1.000
_cell.angle_alpha   90.00
_cell.angle_beta   90.00
_cell.angle_gamma   90.00
#
_symmetry.space_group_name_H-M   'P 1'
#
loop_
_entity.id
_entity.type
_entity.pdbx_description
1 polymer ?
#
loop_
_entity_poly.entity_id
_entity_poly.type
_entity_poly.pdbx_seq_one_letter_code
_entity_poly.pdbx_strand_id
1 'polypeptide(L)'
;MCIRDRFLTATAPNPLVVDFVAKATGQALHLSWTTWALYMLLPGLLCLLLMPLVIYLLSPPELKATPNAVEYARSEMARMGPLSGKERVMLGTFGLMLLLWANVPQMLFGPAFVLDPTVVAFLGLFVLIITGTIDWDDVLSEKSAWDTLVWFGALVMLAEQLNKLGVVSWFAVGLSLIHI
;
A
#
# COMPACT_ATOMS: atom_id res chain seq x y z
N MET A 1 3.93 -4.59 10.68
CA MET A 1 4.30 -3.26 10.17
C MET A 1 5.24 -3.34 8.96
N CYS A 2 6.41 -3.95 9.04
CA CYS A 2 7.39 -3.96 7.93
C CYS A 2 6.94 -4.58 6.58
N ILE A 3 5.98 -5.50 6.57
CA ILE A 3 5.48 -6.11 5.32
C ILE A 3 4.53 -5.16 4.58
N ARG A 4 3.71 -4.40 5.32
CA ARG A 4 2.71 -3.50 4.77
C ARG A 4 3.32 -2.27 4.10
N ASP A 5 4.49 -1.80 4.57
CA ASP A 5 5.13 -0.57 4.07
C ASP A 5 6.07 -0.82 2.87
N ARG A 6 6.22 -2.08 2.44
CA ARG A 6 7.09 -2.46 1.32
C ARG A 6 6.66 -1.83 -0.01
N PHE A 7 5.37 -1.71 -0.26
CA PHE A 7 4.86 -1.13 -1.49
C PHE A 7 4.31 0.27 -1.23
N LEU A 8 4.54 1.18 -2.18
CA LEU A 8 4.10 2.57 -2.08
C LEU A 8 2.59 2.68 -1.84
N THR A 9 1.80 1.85 -2.48
CA THR A 9 0.34 1.84 -2.42
C THR A 9 -0.24 1.00 -1.28
N ALA A 10 0.61 0.40 -0.43
CA ALA A 10 0.15 -0.49 0.64
C ALA A 10 -0.43 0.24 1.86
N THR A 11 -0.11 1.52 2.03
CA THR A 11 -0.65 2.35 3.12
C THR A 11 -0.69 3.82 2.71
N ALA A 12 -1.69 4.54 3.18
CA ALA A 12 -1.94 5.95 2.82
C ALA A 12 -0.78 6.92 3.14
N PRO A 13 -0.01 6.77 4.24
CA PRO A 13 1.15 7.63 4.51
C PRO A 13 2.27 7.55 3.48
N ASN A 14 2.46 6.42 2.78
CA ASN A 14 3.58 6.25 1.87
C ASN A 14 3.57 7.23 0.67
N PRO A 15 2.46 7.37 -0.08
CA PRO A 15 2.38 8.39 -1.13
C PRO A 15 2.56 9.81 -0.60
N LEU A 16 2.08 10.08 0.61
CA LEU A 16 2.23 11.39 1.26
C LEU A 16 3.70 11.71 1.55
N VAL A 17 4.48 10.74 2.04
CA VAL A 17 5.93 10.91 2.25
C VAL A 17 6.63 11.22 0.94
N VAL A 18 6.27 10.54 -0.16
CA VAL A 18 6.83 10.81 -1.50
C VAL A 18 6.54 12.25 -1.93
N ASP A 19 5.31 12.71 -1.74
CA ASP A 19 4.92 14.08 -2.07
C ASP A 19 5.68 15.13 -1.22
N PHE A 20 5.84 14.87 0.08
CA PHE A 20 6.62 15.75 0.96
C PHE A 20 8.11 15.79 0.58
N VAL A 21 8.72 14.65 0.22
CA VAL A 21 10.11 14.60 -0.24
C VAL A 21 10.26 15.38 -1.54
N ALA A 22 9.35 15.20 -2.50
CA ALA A 22 9.36 15.94 -3.76
C ALA A 22 9.25 17.46 -3.53
N LYS A 23 8.33 17.89 -2.67
CA LYS A 23 8.18 19.31 -2.30
C LYS A 23 9.41 19.87 -1.57
N ALA A 24 9.96 19.13 -0.61
CA ALA A 24 11.12 19.56 0.18
C ALA A 24 12.41 19.66 -0.65
N THR A 25 12.53 18.85 -1.69
CA THR A 25 13.70 18.83 -2.61
C THR A 25 13.52 19.71 -3.86
N GLY A 26 12.44 20.50 -3.94
CA GLY A 26 12.13 21.30 -5.12
C GLY A 26 11.95 20.45 -6.37
N GLN A 27 11.32 19.28 -6.25
CA GLN A 27 11.10 18.30 -7.33
C GLN A 27 12.38 17.60 -7.84
N ALA A 28 13.52 17.74 -7.14
CA ALA A 28 14.77 17.09 -7.54
C ALA A 28 14.75 15.57 -7.33
N LEU A 29 13.99 15.09 -6.32
CA LEU A 29 13.83 13.66 -6.02
C LEU A 29 12.41 13.22 -6.30
N HIS A 30 12.26 12.38 -7.32
CA HIS A 30 11.01 11.73 -7.68
C HIS A 30 11.11 10.23 -7.33
N LEU A 31 10.40 9.80 -6.27
CA LEU A 31 10.32 8.41 -5.89
C LEU A 31 9.13 7.74 -6.61
N SER A 32 9.43 7.03 -7.69
CA SER A 32 8.42 6.22 -8.39
C SER A 32 8.04 4.98 -7.58
N TRP A 33 6.91 4.34 -7.92
CA TRP A 33 6.48 3.09 -7.30
C TRP A 33 7.55 1.99 -7.37
N THR A 34 8.21 1.86 -8.52
CA THR A 34 9.30 0.90 -8.75
C THR A 34 10.55 1.22 -7.95
N THR A 35 10.93 2.50 -7.88
CA THR A 35 12.08 2.96 -7.08
C THR A 35 11.84 2.68 -5.61
N TRP A 36 10.65 2.98 -5.10
CA TRP A 36 10.26 2.66 -3.73
C TRP A 36 10.33 1.16 -3.46
N ALA A 37 9.75 0.33 -4.34
CA ALA A 37 9.76 -1.12 -4.21
C ALA A 37 11.18 -1.70 -4.17
N LEU A 38 12.09 -1.18 -5.00
CA LEU A 38 13.50 -1.61 -5.02
C LEU A 38 14.24 -1.23 -3.73
N TYR A 39 14.06 -0.02 -3.21
CA TYR A 39 14.70 0.39 -1.96
C TYR A 39 14.16 -0.39 -0.75
N MET A 40 12.88 -0.70 -0.76
CA MET A 40 12.24 -1.48 0.31
C MET A 40 12.40 -2.99 0.16
N LEU A 41 12.97 -3.48 -0.97
CA LEU A 41 13.15 -4.91 -1.21
C LEU A 41 14.08 -5.55 -0.18
N LEU A 42 15.26 -4.97 0.03
CA LEU A 42 16.24 -5.53 0.96
C LEU A 42 15.76 -5.50 2.42
N PRO A 43 15.37 -4.36 3.01
CA PRO A 43 14.86 -4.33 4.38
C PRO A 43 13.58 -5.15 4.55
N GLY A 44 12.71 -5.16 3.54
CA GLY A 44 11.49 -5.96 3.58
C GLY A 44 11.75 -7.46 3.55
N LEU A 45 12.72 -7.94 2.77
CA LEU A 45 13.12 -9.36 2.77
C LEU A 45 13.77 -9.76 4.11
N LEU A 46 14.65 -8.92 4.64
CA LEU A 46 15.26 -9.17 5.95
C LEU A 46 14.19 -9.29 7.04
N CYS A 47 13.24 -8.37 7.10
CA CYS A 47 12.13 -8.45 8.05
C CYS A 47 11.26 -9.69 7.83
N LEU A 48 10.99 -10.06 6.57
CA LEU A 48 10.18 -11.24 6.24
C LEU A 48 10.82 -12.54 6.71
N LEU A 49 12.14 -12.63 6.66
CA LEU A 49 12.90 -13.83 7.07
C LEU A 49 13.19 -13.82 8.57
N LEU A 50 13.62 -12.68 9.11
CA LEU A 50 14.01 -12.57 10.52
C LEU A 50 12.82 -12.65 11.47
N MET A 51 11.68 -12.07 11.13
CA MET A 51 10.54 -12.03 12.03
C MET A 51 9.98 -13.42 12.36
N PRO A 52 9.70 -14.32 11.40
CA PRO A 52 9.32 -15.69 11.70
C PRO A 52 10.40 -16.47 12.46
N LEU A 53 11.69 -16.24 12.13
CA LEU A 53 12.80 -16.86 12.81
C LEU A 53 12.86 -16.44 14.27
N VAL A 54 12.77 -15.15 14.56
CA VAL A 54 12.77 -14.62 15.94
C VAL A 54 11.56 -15.15 16.73
N ILE A 55 10.37 -15.16 16.12
CA ILE A 55 9.16 -15.72 16.75
C ILE A 55 9.37 -17.21 17.05
N TYR A 56 9.90 -17.96 16.12
CA TYR A 56 10.17 -19.39 16.29
C TYR A 56 11.18 -19.66 17.41
N LEU A 57 12.21 -18.82 17.57
CA LEU A 57 13.22 -18.95 18.62
C LEU A 57 12.71 -18.55 19.99
N LEU A 58 11.91 -17.48 20.07
CA LEU A 58 11.38 -16.95 21.34
C LEU A 58 10.15 -17.70 21.84
N SER A 59 9.32 -18.19 20.91
CA SER A 59 8.08 -18.89 21.19
C SER A 59 7.93 -20.09 20.26
N PRO A 60 8.69 -21.17 20.49
CA PRO A 60 8.63 -22.35 19.64
C PRO A 60 7.22 -22.96 19.68
N PRO A 61 6.68 -23.40 18.54
CA PRO A 61 5.34 -23.98 18.48
C PRO A 61 5.28 -25.30 19.27
N GLU A 62 4.22 -25.48 20.03
CA GLU A 62 3.94 -26.73 20.73
C GLU A 62 3.70 -27.90 19.76
N LEU A 63 3.03 -27.61 18.64
CA LEU A 63 2.79 -28.56 17.56
C LEU A 63 3.89 -28.45 16.50
N LYS A 64 4.81 -29.42 16.49
CA LYS A 64 5.91 -29.47 15.53
C LYS A 64 5.51 -30.05 14.16
N ALA A 65 4.38 -30.74 14.08
CA ALA A 65 3.86 -31.32 12.84
C ALA A 65 2.34 -31.20 12.79
N THR A 66 1.82 -30.85 11.64
CA THR A 66 0.38 -30.78 11.34
C THR A 66 0.06 -31.82 10.26
N PRO A 67 -0.06 -33.12 10.59
CA PRO A 67 -0.21 -34.19 9.61
C PRO A 67 -1.44 -34.01 8.72
N ASN A 68 -2.50 -33.39 9.23
CA ASN A 68 -3.75 -33.19 8.49
C ASN A 68 -3.81 -31.88 7.70
N ALA A 69 -2.75 -31.03 7.72
CA ALA A 69 -2.78 -29.72 7.07
C ALA A 69 -2.95 -29.82 5.54
N VAL A 70 -2.32 -30.81 4.91
CA VAL A 70 -2.42 -31.04 3.46
C VAL A 70 -3.81 -31.53 3.08
N GLU A 71 -4.39 -32.42 3.87
CA GLU A 71 -5.73 -32.96 3.63
C GLU A 71 -6.79 -31.87 3.85
N TYR A 72 -6.66 -31.10 4.92
CA TYR A 72 -7.50 -29.93 5.18
C TYR A 72 -7.42 -28.91 4.03
N ALA A 73 -6.22 -28.56 3.59
CA ALA A 73 -6.05 -27.63 2.46
C ALA A 73 -6.69 -28.15 1.17
N ARG A 74 -6.55 -29.45 0.88
CA ARG A 74 -7.20 -30.09 -0.28
C ARG A 74 -8.71 -30.08 -0.18
N SER A 75 -9.26 -30.35 0.99
CA SER A 75 -10.72 -30.33 1.21
C SER A 75 -11.28 -28.91 1.06
N GLU A 76 -10.58 -27.88 1.57
CA GLU A 76 -10.99 -26.50 1.38
C GLU A 76 -10.87 -26.06 -0.08
N MET A 77 -9.80 -26.43 -0.78
CA MET A 77 -9.69 -26.15 -2.22
C MET A 77 -10.80 -26.83 -3.03
N ALA A 78 -11.14 -28.07 -2.70
CA ALA A 78 -12.24 -28.78 -3.35
C ALA A 78 -13.61 -28.11 -3.05
N ARG A 79 -13.79 -27.57 -1.85
CA ARG A 79 -15.00 -26.85 -1.45
C ARG A 79 -15.14 -25.50 -2.16
N MET A 80 -14.04 -24.76 -2.35
CA MET A 80 -14.04 -23.51 -3.08
C MET A 80 -14.36 -23.67 -4.57
N GLY A 81 -14.03 -24.82 -5.17
CA GLY A 81 -14.27 -25.10 -6.58
C GLY A 81 -13.39 -24.30 -7.55
N PRO A 82 -13.74 -24.29 -8.85
CA PRO A 82 -13.03 -23.50 -9.85
C PRO A 82 -13.29 -22.00 -9.70
N LEU A 83 -12.32 -21.18 -10.11
CA LEU A 83 -12.43 -19.73 -10.10
C LEU A 83 -13.72 -19.24 -10.78
N SER A 84 -14.51 -18.51 -10.04
CA SER A 84 -15.75 -17.87 -10.51
C SER A 84 -15.46 -16.75 -11.51
N GLY A 85 -16.49 -16.28 -12.22
CA GLY A 85 -16.37 -15.14 -13.14
C GLY A 85 -15.90 -13.88 -12.43
N LYS A 86 -16.45 -13.58 -11.26
CA LYS A 86 -16.09 -12.42 -10.43
C LYS A 86 -14.64 -12.48 -9.96
N GLU A 87 -14.17 -13.64 -9.52
CA GLU A 87 -12.77 -13.82 -9.09
C GLU A 87 -11.77 -13.63 -10.23
N ARG A 88 -12.11 -14.07 -11.45
CA ARG A 88 -11.28 -13.85 -12.64
C ARG A 88 -11.20 -12.37 -12.99
N VAL A 89 -12.31 -11.63 -12.92
CA VAL A 89 -12.32 -10.18 -13.12
C VAL A 89 -11.49 -9.48 -12.05
N MET A 90 -11.66 -9.84 -10.77
CA MET A 90 -10.87 -9.30 -9.67
C MET A 90 -9.37 -9.52 -9.90
N LEU A 91 -8.96 -10.76 -10.23
CA LEU A 91 -7.57 -11.09 -10.49
C LEU A 91 -7.00 -10.32 -11.70
N GLY A 92 -7.77 -10.22 -12.78
CA GLY A 92 -7.40 -9.45 -13.97
C GLY A 92 -7.25 -7.96 -13.68
N THR A 93 -8.18 -7.36 -12.94
CA THR A 93 -8.13 -5.96 -12.53
C THR A 93 -6.92 -5.70 -11.63
N PHE A 94 -6.67 -6.56 -10.66
CA PHE A 94 -5.52 -6.45 -9.77
C PHE A 94 -4.19 -6.55 -10.54
N GLY A 95 -4.09 -7.52 -11.46
CA GLY A 95 -2.93 -7.65 -12.35
C GLY A 95 -2.71 -6.41 -13.22
N LEU A 96 -3.78 -5.86 -13.81
CA LEU A 96 -3.74 -4.62 -14.58
C LEU A 96 -3.23 -3.44 -13.72
N MET A 97 -3.77 -3.27 -12.52
CA MET A 97 -3.33 -2.20 -11.61
C MET A 97 -1.84 -2.33 -11.26
N LEU A 98 -1.36 -3.55 -10.99
CA LEU A 98 0.07 -3.78 -10.72
C LEU A 98 0.96 -3.40 -11.91
N LEU A 99 0.56 -3.75 -13.14
CA LEU A 99 1.29 -3.38 -14.36
C LEU A 99 1.32 -1.86 -14.57
N LEU A 100 0.22 -1.17 -14.29
CA LEU A 100 0.13 0.28 -14.40
C LEU A 100 0.97 0.98 -13.31
N TRP A 101 0.94 0.52 -12.07
CA TRP A 101 1.77 1.06 -10.99
C TRP A 101 3.26 0.79 -11.17
N ALA A 102 3.61 -0.35 -11.77
CA ALA A 102 4.99 -0.66 -12.15
C ALA A 102 5.49 0.15 -13.35
N ASN A 103 4.66 1.05 -13.91
CA ASN A 103 4.97 1.86 -15.10
C ASN A 103 5.35 1.02 -16.34
N VAL A 104 4.81 -0.19 -16.45
CA VAL A 104 5.06 -1.05 -17.62
C VAL A 104 4.66 -0.38 -18.93
N PRO A 105 3.51 0.35 -19.04
CA PRO A 105 3.17 1.09 -20.27
C PRO A 105 4.19 2.16 -20.64
N GLN A 106 4.77 2.86 -19.65
CA GLN A 106 5.84 3.82 -19.90
C GLN A 106 7.08 3.16 -20.50
N MET A 107 7.44 1.97 -20.02
CA MET A 107 8.60 1.22 -20.54
C MET A 107 8.39 0.74 -21.98
N LEU A 108 7.13 0.43 -22.36
CA LEU A 108 6.80 -0.12 -23.68
C LEU A 108 6.46 0.96 -24.72
N PHE A 109 5.73 2.02 -24.32
CA PHE A 109 5.13 3.00 -25.21
C PHE A 109 5.70 4.43 -25.04
N GLY A 110 6.58 4.63 -24.07
CA GLY A 110 7.27 5.89 -23.83
C GLY A 110 6.68 6.77 -22.73
N PRO A 111 7.33 7.92 -22.43
CA PRO A 111 7.08 8.73 -21.23
C PRO A 111 5.70 9.40 -21.17
N ALA A 112 4.96 9.43 -22.27
CA ALA A 112 3.59 9.98 -22.29
C ALA A 112 2.57 9.11 -21.53
N PHE A 113 2.89 7.85 -21.23
CA PHE A 113 2.01 6.88 -20.59
C PHE A 113 2.26 6.72 -19.08
N VAL A 114 2.64 7.80 -18.41
CA VAL A 114 2.74 7.82 -16.93
C VAL A 114 1.37 8.15 -16.36
N LEU A 115 0.82 7.24 -15.57
CA LEU A 115 -0.44 7.45 -14.86
C LEU A 115 -0.17 7.69 -13.37
N ASP A 116 -0.88 8.67 -12.80
CA ASP A 116 -0.85 8.88 -11.36
C ASP A 116 -1.38 7.64 -10.62
N PRO A 117 -0.72 7.18 -9.54
CA PRO A 117 -1.16 6.01 -8.78
C PRO A 117 -2.60 6.08 -8.29
N THR A 118 -3.10 7.26 -7.98
CA THR A 118 -4.49 7.49 -7.56
C THR A 118 -5.47 7.26 -8.70
N VAL A 119 -5.12 7.73 -9.91
CA VAL A 119 -5.93 7.49 -11.12
C VAL A 119 -6.04 6.01 -11.42
N VAL A 120 -4.94 5.27 -11.29
CA VAL A 120 -4.92 3.81 -11.46
C VAL A 120 -5.82 3.12 -10.44
N ALA A 121 -5.81 3.55 -9.17
CA ALA A 121 -6.68 3.00 -8.13
C ALA A 121 -8.16 3.23 -8.43
N PHE A 122 -8.55 4.45 -8.84
CA PHE A 122 -9.92 4.76 -9.25
C PHE A 122 -10.34 3.99 -10.50
N LEU A 123 -9.45 3.80 -11.46
CA LEU A 123 -9.72 2.99 -12.65
C LEU A 123 -10.00 1.53 -12.27
N GLY A 124 -9.24 0.97 -11.36
CA GLY A 124 -9.48 -0.38 -10.83
C GLY A 124 -10.85 -0.49 -10.15
N LEU A 125 -11.19 0.45 -9.27
CA LEU A 125 -12.48 0.50 -8.60
C LEU A 125 -13.63 0.62 -9.62
N PHE A 126 -13.49 1.49 -10.61
CA PHE A 126 -14.46 1.70 -11.68
C PHE A 126 -14.72 0.41 -12.48
N VAL A 127 -13.64 -0.32 -12.86
CA VAL A 127 -13.78 -1.61 -13.55
C VAL A 127 -14.52 -2.63 -12.70
N LEU A 128 -14.24 -2.72 -11.40
CA LEU A 128 -14.90 -3.66 -10.50
C LEU A 128 -16.40 -3.35 -10.31
N ILE A 129 -16.77 -2.07 -10.26
CA ILE A 129 -18.18 -1.65 -10.16
C ILE A 129 -18.93 -1.92 -11.47
N ILE A 130 -18.37 -1.52 -12.63
CA ILE A 130 -19.03 -1.71 -13.94
C ILE A 130 -19.23 -3.19 -14.27
N THR A 131 -18.29 -4.04 -13.89
CA THR A 131 -18.39 -5.50 -14.11
C THR A 131 -19.33 -6.18 -13.11
N GLY A 132 -19.90 -5.46 -12.14
CA GLY A 132 -20.74 -6.02 -11.08
C GLY A 132 -19.99 -7.00 -10.18
N THR A 133 -18.67 -6.89 -10.13
CA THR A 133 -17.82 -7.69 -9.21
C THR A 133 -17.99 -7.21 -7.78
N ILE A 134 -18.06 -5.88 -7.60
CA ILE A 134 -18.33 -5.18 -6.35
C ILE A 134 -19.56 -4.29 -6.59
N ASP A 135 -20.48 -4.29 -5.65
CA ASP A 135 -21.64 -3.40 -5.65
C ASP A 135 -21.32 -2.10 -4.91
N TRP A 136 -22.11 -1.04 -5.18
CA TRP A 136 -21.91 0.25 -4.51
C TRP A 136 -22.10 0.17 -2.99
N ASP A 137 -22.97 -0.71 -2.53
CA ASP A 137 -23.20 -0.95 -1.11
C ASP A 137 -21.98 -1.60 -0.43
N ASP A 138 -21.22 -2.43 -1.16
CA ASP A 138 -19.94 -2.98 -0.67
C ASP A 138 -18.93 -1.85 -0.41
N VAL A 139 -18.85 -0.87 -1.33
CA VAL A 139 -17.99 0.31 -1.19
C VAL A 139 -18.40 1.15 0.02
N LEU A 140 -19.70 1.40 0.19
CA LEU A 140 -20.23 2.19 1.31
C LEU A 140 -20.08 1.48 2.66
N SER A 141 -20.13 0.16 2.68
CA SER A 141 -20.03 -0.66 3.89
C SER A 141 -18.60 -0.80 4.43
N GLU A 142 -17.57 -0.44 3.63
CA GLU A 142 -16.17 -0.52 4.04
C GLU A 142 -15.80 0.62 4.99
N LYS A 143 -16.24 0.49 6.23
CA LYS A 143 -16.06 1.52 7.30
C LYS A 143 -14.60 1.89 7.51
N SER A 144 -13.69 0.91 7.43
CA SER A 144 -12.26 1.15 7.64
C SER A 144 -11.66 2.10 6.61
N ALA A 145 -12.11 2.01 5.35
CA ALA A 145 -11.69 2.92 4.28
C ALA A 145 -12.23 4.34 4.51
N TRP A 146 -13.51 4.48 4.86
CA TRP A 146 -14.13 5.76 5.15
C TRP A 146 -13.56 6.43 6.40
N ASP A 147 -13.36 5.69 7.47
CA ASP A 147 -12.70 6.19 8.68
C ASP A 147 -11.29 6.69 8.36
N THR A 148 -10.52 5.93 7.59
CA THR A 148 -9.18 6.35 7.16
C THR A 148 -9.24 7.63 6.31
N LEU A 149 -10.16 7.73 5.35
CA LEU A 149 -10.31 8.91 4.51
C LEU A 149 -10.61 10.16 5.34
N VAL A 150 -11.59 10.09 6.22
CA VAL A 150 -12.03 11.24 7.02
C VAL A 150 -10.97 11.62 8.04
N TRP A 151 -10.52 10.67 8.85
CA TRP A 151 -9.60 10.94 9.95
C TRP A 151 -8.22 11.32 9.46
N PHE A 152 -7.66 10.56 8.52
CA PHE A 152 -6.34 10.81 7.97
C PHE A 152 -6.33 12.08 7.09
N GLY A 153 -7.36 12.31 6.29
CA GLY A 153 -7.52 13.53 5.51
C GLY A 153 -7.59 14.78 6.39
N ALA A 154 -8.31 14.72 7.49
CA ALA A 154 -8.38 15.82 8.46
C ALA A 154 -7.00 16.11 9.10
N LEU A 155 -6.25 15.08 9.48
CA LEU A 155 -4.90 15.24 10.05
C LEU A 155 -3.92 15.84 9.03
N VAL A 156 -3.95 15.39 7.78
CA VAL A 156 -3.08 15.92 6.71
C VAL A 156 -3.40 17.38 6.46
N MET A 157 -4.69 17.71 6.36
CA MET A 157 -5.14 19.10 6.17
C MET A 157 -4.69 20.00 7.33
N LEU A 158 -4.84 19.54 8.58
CA LEU A 158 -4.40 20.27 9.76
C LEU A 158 -2.87 20.48 9.74
N ALA A 159 -2.11 19.45 9.46
CA ALA A 159 -0.65 19.52 9.38
C ALA A 159 -0.20 20.51 8.28
N GLU A 160 -0.85 20.51 7.12
CA GLU A 160 -0.56 21.45 6.03
C GLU A 160 -0.87 22.89 6.45
N GLN A 161 -1.99 23.15 7.12
CA GLN A 161 -2.34 24.48 7.61
C GLN A 161 -1.36 24.97 8.68
N LEU A 162 -0.97 24.12 9.63
CA LEU A 162 0.04 24.45 10.64
C LEU A 162 1.39 24.83 10.00
N ASN A 163 1.76 24.13 8.94
CA ASN A 163 2.99 24.44 8.18
C ASN A 163 2.87 25.77 7.44
N LYS A 164 1.75 26.04 6.77
CA LYS A 164 1.48 27.31 6.06
C LYS A 164 1.45 28.51 7.01
N LEU A 165 0.92 28.33 8.21
CA LEU A 165 0.86 29.36 9.24
C LEU A 165 2.22 29.58 9.95
N GLY A 166 3.26 28.81 9.60
CA GLY A 166 4.59 28.93 10.19
C GLY A 166 4.73 28.36 11.60
N VAL A 167 3.68 27.72 12.14
CA VAL A 167 3.69 27.14 13.49
C VAL A 167 4.76 26.05 13.62
N VAL A 168 4.89 25.21 12.59
CA VAL A 168 5.91 24.13 12.54
C VAL A 168 7.31 24.73 12.57
N SER A 169 7.58 25.78 11.78
CA SER A 169 8.87 26.47 11.74
C SER A 169 9.18 27.17 13.06
N TRP A 170 8.19 27.83 13.64
CA TRP A 170 8.32 28.48 14.95
C TRP A 170 8.69 27.46 16.04
N PHE A 171 8.01 26.32 16.09
CA PHE A 171 8.29 25.25 17.04
C PHE A 171 9.69 24.63 16.83
N ALA A 172 10.08 24.41 15.58
CA ALA A 172 11.40 23.86 15.23
C ALA A 172 12.54 24.79 15.65
N VAL A 173 12.39 26.10 15.44
CA VAL A 173 13.37 27.12 15.89
C VAL A 173 13.43 27.15 17.42
N GLY A 174 12.29 27.12 18.10
CA GLY A 174 12.22 27.07 19.56
C GLY A 174 12.96 25.87 20.15
N LEU A 175 12.77 24.67 19.57
CA LEU A 175 13.50 23.47 19.99
C LEU A 175 14.99 23.54 19.67
N SER A 176 15.39 24.11 18.54
CA SER A 176 16.80 24.28 18.16
C SER A 176 17.55 25.19 19.12
N LEU A 177 16.89 26.24 19.64
CA LEU A 177 17.48 27.14 20.64
C LEU A 177 17.69 26.49 22.02
N ILE A 178 16.93 25.44 22.34
CA ILE A 178 17.07 24.69 23.60
C ILE A 178 18.27 23.73 23.54
N HIS A 179 18.69 23.30 22.36
CA HIS A 179 19.78 22.34 22.16
C HIS A 179 21.14 22.99 21.83
N ILE A 180 21.22 24.28 21.69
CA ILE A 180 22.46 25.06 21.53
C ILE A 180 22.78 25.75 22.84
#